data_83b899aeb496d5ecead556cb118dace1
#
_entry.id   83b899aeb496d5ecead556cb118dace1
#
_cell.length_a   1.000
_cell.length_b   1.000
_cell.length_c   1.000
_cell.angle_alpha   90.00
_cell.angle_beta   90.00
_cell.angle_gamma   90.00
#
_symmetry.space_group_name_H-M   'P 1'
#
loop_
_entity.id
_entity.type
_entity.pdbx_description
1 polymer ?
#
loop_
_entity_poly.entity_id
_entity_poly.type
_entity_poly.pdbx_seq_one_letter_code
_entity_poly.pdbx_strand_id
1 'polypeptide(L)'
;MAKREPVQVDPETPTLRTQVIPVKIVPPSLRILTAAVVLLIVASGGAYYYWSAASPRSTCESCHEIESSSDMWAHSGHRNFPCKECHGTALSSGLHSLKEKGMMFVHHFGGTGSDRIMLDEQQVLEMTENCRRCHGAEYARWISGGHSATYAAIFLNDRHNKAEQLNADCLRCHGMFYRGTIQDLVTPVSQKGPWKLAVPGQTDQPVIPCLTCHKIHREGSPASPAEYADPGKIFYGRRGGPSTLLFYDRYEKIHIQDSALPLLKLTDGERDVKVSEDPRQRVCFQCHAPNAFHQAGTGDDRTPRGVHEGLSCLACHENHSNDSRQSCINCHPAISNCLLDVTKMNTTFLESRSPNNIHFVRCVDCHTKGIPQRRRPR
;
A
#
# COMPACT_ATOMS: atom_id res chain seq x y z
N MET A 1 -94.89 68.23 35.85
CA MET A 1 -94.88 66.76 35.97
C MET A 1 -94.44 66.19 34.59
N ALA A 2 -93.18 65.86 34.45
CA ALA A 2 -92.66 65.32 33.22
C ALA A 2 -92.49 63.77 33.43
N LYS A 3 -93.20 63.02 32.60
CA LYS A 3 -93.14 61.51 32.53
C LYS A 3 -91.79 61.17 31.89
N ARG A 4 -91.00 60.36 32.61
CA ARG A 4 -89.81 59.75 32.04
C ARG A 4 -90.25 58.44 31.30
N GLU A 5 -89.92 58.35 30.02
CA GLU A 5 -90.03 57.09 29.23
C GLU A 5 -88.94 56.06 29.69
N PRO A 6 -89.24 54.76 29.64
CA PRO A 6 -88.28 53.76 29.99
C PRO A 6 -87.31 53.50 28.81
N VAL A 7 -86.03 53.42 29.12
CA VAL A 7 -84.95 53.07 28.18
C VAL A 7 -85.08 51.57 27.83
N GLN A 8 -85.30 51.29 26.58
CA GLN A 8 -85.20 49.96 26.05
C GLN A 8 -83.71 49.50 26.04
N VAL A 9 -83.40 48.45 26.73
CA VAL A 9 -82.08 47.80 26.71
C VAL A 9 -82.07 46.80 25.59
N ASP A 10 -81.17 46.97 24.61
CA ASP A 10 -80.97 46.10 23.47
C ASP A 10 -80.29 44.79 23.91
N PRO A 11 -80.76 43.57 23.58
CA PRO A 11 -80.27 42.33 24.07
C PRO A 11 -79.21 41.70 23.19
N GLU A 12 -78.47 42.48 22.39
CA GLU A 12 -77.39 41.91 21.56
C GLU A 12 -75.97 42.20 22.10
N THR A 13 -75.67 41.59 23.24
CA THR A 13 -74.26 41.47 23.66
C THR A 13 -73.68 40.19 22.98
N PRO A 14 -72.66 40.31 22.13
CA PRO A 14 -72.06 39.12 21.50
C PRO A 14 -71.36 38.32 22.61
N THR A 15 -71.89 37.15 22.90
CA THR A 15 -71.24 36.17 23.74
C THR A 15 -69.98 35.67 23.02
N LEU A 16 -68.82 36.04 23.49
CA LEU A 16 -67.52 35.47 23.06
C LEU A 16 -67.58 33.93 23.33
N ARG A 17 -67.85 33.19 22.24
CA ARG A 17 -67.65 31.73 22.26
C ARG A 17 -66.16 31.47 22.39
N THR A 18 -65.70 31.17 23.60
CA THR A 18 -64.37 30.64 23.82
C THR A 18 -64.30 29.28 23.15
N GLN A 19 -63.68 29.20 22.00
CA GLN A 19 -63.36 27.91 21.39
C GLN A 19 -62.35 27.19 22.30
N VAL A 20 -62.80 26.24 23.04
CA VAL A 20 -61.95 25.30 23.79
C VAL A 20 -61.32 24.38 22.76
N ILE A 21 -60.06 24.67 22.36
CA ILE A 21 -59.27 23.76 21.54
C ILE A 21 -59.00 22.52 22.38
N PRO A 22 -59.47 21.33 21.96
CA PRO A 22 -59.24 20.12 22.75
C PRO A 22 -57.72 19.80 22.72
N VAL A 23 -57.08 20.01 23.84
CA VAL A 23 -55.67 19.58 24.01
C VAL A 23 -55.70 18.04 24.02
N LYS A 24 -55.18 17.45 22.90
CA LYS A 24 -54.99 15.99 22.81
C LYS A 24 -53.98 15.58 23.87
N ILE A 25 -54.44 15.02 24.94
CA ILE A 25 -53.57 14.47 25.99
C ILE A 25 -52.89 13.23 25.43
N VAL A 26 -51.58 13.34 25.20
CA VAL A 26 -50.75 12.22 24.73
C VAL A 26 -50.78 11.12 25.80
N PRO A 27 -51.17 9.87 25.49
CA PRO A 27 -51.25 8.81 26.46
C PRO A 27 -49.91 8.56 27.17
N PRO A 28 -49.89 8.22 28.43
CA PRO A 28 -48.67 8.06 29.21
C PRO A 28 -47.71 7.02 28.61
N SER A 29 -48.21 5.97 27.99
CA SER A 29 -47.41 4.99 27.26
C SER A 29 -46.60 5.59 26.11
N LEU A 30 -47.21 6.52 25.35
CA LEU A 30 -46.51 7.19 24.23
C LEU A 30 -45.45 8.17 24.77
N ARG A 31 -45.70 8.82 25.89
CA ARG A 31 -44.71 9.70 26.57
C ARG A 31 -43.48 8.91 27.03
N ILE A 32 -43.73 7.72 27.65
CA ILE A 32 -42.66 6.82 28.09
C ILE A 32 -41.87 6.32 26.89
N LEU A 33 -42.55 5.88 25.84
CA LEU A 33 -41.87 5.44 24.59
C LEU A 33 -41.04 6.56 23.97
N THR A 34 -41.57 7.76 23.87
CA THR A 34 -40.85 8.93 23.34
C THR A 34 -39.63 9.24 24.21
N ALA A 35 -39.75 9.25 25.52
CA ALA A 35 -38.64 9.45 26.45
C ALA A 35 -37.56 8.37 26.31
N ALA A 36 -37.96 7.11 26.18
CA ALA A 36 -37.03 5.99 25.95
C ALA A 36 -36.27 6.13 24.61
N VAL A 37 -36.98 6.49 23.53
CA VAL A 37 -36.36 6.74 22.21
C VAL A 37 -35.37 7.91 22.26
N VAL A 38 -35.76 9.03 22.90
CA VAL A 38 -34.87 10.18 23.07
C VAL A 38 -33.65 9.80 23.90
N LEU A 39 -33.83 9.07 24.99
CA LEU A 39 -32.72 8.59 25.82
C LEU A 39 -31.78 7.68 25.02
N LEU A 40 -32.32 6.78 24.21
CA LEU A 40 -31.53 5.90 23.33
C LEU A 40 -30.74 6.69 22.31
N ILE A 41 -31.35 7.69 21.68
CA ILE A 41 -30.66 8.57 20.71
C ILE A 41 -29.52 9.34 21.40
N VAL A 42 -29.78 9.92 22.57
CA VAL A 42 -28.78 10.69 23.34
C VAL A 42 -27.64 9.75 23.77
N ALA A 43 -27.96 8.57 24.28
CA ALA A 43 -26.98 7.58 24.71
C ALA A 43 -26.13 7.09 23.52
N SER A 44 -26.77 6.77 22.40
CA SER A 44 -26.08 6.35 21.17
C SER A 44 -25.22 7.45 20.59
N GLY A 45 -25.74 8.68 20.55
CA GLY A 45 -24.99 9.86 20.10
C GLY A 45 -23.80 10.19 21.01
N GLY A 46 -23.98 10.06 22.33
CA GLY A 46 -22.93 10.23 23.32
C GLY A 46 -21.84 9.15 23.19
N ALA A 47 -22.24 7.89 23.02
CA ALA A 47 -21.33 6.78 22.81
C ALA A 47 -20.54 6.97 21.50
N TYR A 48 -21.21 7.36 20.41
CA TYR A 48 -20.56 7.67 19.14
C TYR A 48 -19.57 8.83 19.24
N TYR A 49 -20.00 9.91 19.92
CA TYR A 49 -19.13 11.08 20.13
C TYR A 49 -17.89 10.70 20.96
N TYR A 50 -18.10 9.98 22.07
CA TYR A 50 -16.99 9.48 22.91
C TYR A 50 -16.03 8.64 22.07
N TRP A 51 -16.53 7.63 21.35
CA TRP A 51 -15.70 6.79 20.49
C TRP A 51 -14.91 7.57 19.45
N SER A 52 -15.53 8.56 18.83
CA SER A 52 -14.91 9.36 17.77
C SER A 52 -13.92 10.41 18.29
N ALA A 53 -14.16 10.96 19.50
CA ALA A 53 -13.36 12.02 20.10
C ALA A 53 -12.29 11.51 21.09
N ALA A 54 -12.47 10.31 21.64
CA ALA A 54 -11.54 9.73 22.61
C ALA A 54 -10.13 9.56 22.00
N SER A 55 -9.14 9.69 22.87
CA SER A 55 -7.74 9.47 22.47
C SER A 55 -7.51 8.00 22.08
N PRO A 56 -6.54 7.70 21.22
CA PRO A 56 -6.16 6.31 20.90
C PRO A 56 -5.88 5.48 22.16
N ARG A 57 -5.28 6.06 23.18
CA ARG A 57 -5.01 5.38 24.46
C ARG A 57 -6.27 4.83 25.11
N SER A 58 -7.37 5.57 25.11
CA SER A 58 -8.59 5.12 25.76
C SER A 58 -9.43 4.14 24.95
N THR A 59 -9.26 4.09 23.63
CA THR A 59 -10.09 3.27 22.74
C THR A 59 -9.34 2.10 22.10
N CYS A 60 -8.04 2.23 21.87
CA CYS A 60 -7.25 1.21 21.20
C CYS A 60 -6.28 0.53 22.16
N GLU A 61 -5.52 1.29 22.96
CA GLU A 61 -4.50 0.76 23.88
C GLU A 61 -5.10 0.11 25.14
N SER A 62 -6.42 0.08 25.27
CA SER A 62 -7.09 -0.73 26.30
C SER A 62 -6.97 -2.24 26.06
N CYS A 63 -6.56 -2.63 24.84
CA CYS A 63 -6.31 -4.03 24.48
C CYS A 63 -4.80 -4.28 24.41
N HIS A 64 -4.31 -5.27 25.15
CA HIS A 64 -2.87 -5.60 25.22
C HIS A 64 -2.28 -6.02 23.87
N GLU A 65 -3.09 -6.57 22.99
CA GLU A 65 -2.65 -6.98 21.64
C GLU A 65 -2.21 -5.79 20.77
N ILE A 66 -2.66 -4.58 21.09
CA ILE A 66 -2.36 -3.37 20.30
C ILE A 66 -1.19 -2.57 20.91
N GLU A 67 -0.81 -2.84 22.16
CA GLU A 67 0.21 -2.09 22.89
C GLU A 67 1.52 -1.97 22.10
N SER A 68 2.05 -3.10 21.61
CA SER A 68 3.28 -3.11 20.80
C SER A 68 3.15 -2.29 19.51
N SER A 69 1.98 -2.33 18.86
CA SER A 69 1.74 -1.56 17.64
C SER A 69 1.62 -0.06 17.92
N SER A 70 1.04 0.30 19.05
CA SER A 70 0.94 1.69 19.49
C SER A 70 2.30 2.27 19.86
N ASP A 71 3.12 1.52 20.57
CA ASP A 71 4.50 1.93 20.90
C ASP A 71 5.33 2.15 19.63
N MET A 72 5.26 1.25 18.69
CA MET A 72 5.95 1.41 17.39
C MET A 72 5.44 2.64 16.62
N TRP A 73 4.12 2.89 16.64
CA TRP A 73 3.55 4.09 16.03
C TRP A 73 4.04 5.37 16.71
N ALA A 74 4.09 5.39 18.04
CA ALA A 74 4.53 6.56 18.80
C ALA A 74 5.99 6.98 18.48
N HIS A 75 6.82 6.04 18.03
CA HIS A 75 8.22 6.29 17.62
C HIS A 75 8.40 6.38 16.10
N SER A 76 7.31 6.29 15.32
CA SER A 76 7.34 6.31 13.85
C SER A 76 7.28 7.73 13.28
N GLY A 77 7.50 7.84 11.98
CA GLY A 77 7.25 9.06 11.21
C GLY A 77 5.77 9.50 11.18
N HIS A 78 4.84 8.58 11.53
CA HIS A 78 3.41 8.85 11.55
C HIS A 78 2.85 9.19 12.93
N ARG A 79 3.68 9.36 13.96
CA ARG A 79 3.27 9.63 15.35
C ARG A 79 2.35 10.84 15.56
N ASN A 80 2.35 11.79 14.62
CA ASN A 80 1.53 12.99 14.67
C ASN A 80 0.13 12.82 14.04
N PHE A 81 -0.15 11.67 13.45
CA PHE A 81 -1.43 11.39 12.81
C PHE A 81 -2.28 10.50 13.72
N PRO A 82 -3.54 10.86 13.98
CA PRO A 82 -4.40 10.03 14.80
C PRO A 82 -4.68 8.68 14.13
N CYS A 83 -4.81 7.63 14.91
CA CYS A 83 -4.98 6.26 14.40
C CYS A 83 -6.15 6.13 13.42
N LYS A 84 -7.26 6.84 13.69
CA LYS A 84 -8.46 6.83 12.85
C LYS A 84 -8.27 7.42 11.45
N GLU A 85 -7.19 8.18 11.19
CA GLU A 85 -6.88 8.65 9.84
C GLU A 85 -6.58 7.49 8.87
N CYS A 86 -5.98 6.44 9.40
CA CYS A 86 -5.66 5.24 8.62
C CYS A 86 -6.67 4.11 8.88
N HIS A 87 -7.10 3.94 10.12
CA HIS A 87 -7.96 2.83 10.54
C HIS A 87 -9.47 3.10 10.40
N GLY A 88 -9.86 4.28 9.91
CA GLY A 88 -11.25 4.66 9.70
C GLY A 88 -11.93 5.20 10.96
N THR A 89 -13.25 5.41 10.85
CA THR A 89 -14.11 5.95 11.92
C THR A 89 -15.06 4.87 12.44
N ALA A 90 -15.79 5.18 13.50
CA ALA A 90 -16.74 4.26 14.13
C ALA A 90 -17.79 3.68 13.14
N LEU A 91 -18.20 4.46 12.13
CA LEU A 91 -19.21 4.07 11.15
C LEU A 91 -18.63 3.66 9.78
N SER A 92 -17.32 3.79 9.58
CA SER A 92 -16.69 3.33 8.33
C SER A 92 -16.40 1.84 8.36
N SER A 93 -16.13 1.24 7.21
CA SER A 93 -15.37 0.00 7.14
C SER A 93 -13.93 0.28 7.61
N GLY A 94 -13.33 -0.62 8.34
CA GLY A 94 -11.95 -0.49 8.81
C GLY A 94 -11.78 -0.81 10.28
N LEU A 95 -10.53 -0.89 10.72
CA LEU A 95 -10.15 -1.41 12.04
C LEU A 95 -10.64 -0.56 13.22
N HIS A 96 -11.02 0.69 13.00
CA HIS A 96 -11.61 1.54 14.03
C HIS A 96 -13.14 1.41 14.11
N SER A 97 -13.77 0.73 13.16
CA SER A 97 -15.23 0.60 13.12
C SER A 97 -15.78 -0.17 14.33
N LEU A 98 -16.99 0.17 14.73
CA LEU A 98 -17.70 -0.54 15.82
C LEU A 98 -17.92 -2.01 15.45
N LYS A 99 -18.15 -2.32 14.16
CA LYS A 99 -18.31 -3.69 13.67
C LYS A 99 -17.02 -4.49 13.87
N GLU A 100 -15.88 -3.97 13.44
CA GLU A 100 -14.59 -4.65 13.57
C GLU A 100 -14.22 -4.83 15.04
N LYS A 101 -14.40 -3.80 15.86
CA LYS A 101 -14.17 -3.92 17.30
C LYS A 101 -15.08 -4.94 17.96
N GLY A 102 -16.35 -4.97 17.56
CA GLY A 102 -17.28 -6.00 18.04
C GLY A 102 -16.84 -7.41 17.66
N MET A 103 -16.38 -7.60 16.44
CA MET A 103 -15.84 -8.88 15.97
C MET A 103 -14.56 -9.26 16.73
N MET A 104 -13.62 -8.34 16.93
CA MET A 104 -12.41 -8.58 17.72
C MET A 104 -12.76 -9.00 19.16
N PHE A 105 -13.73 -8.34 19.78
CA PHE A 105 -14.22 -8.69 21.11
C PHE A 105 -14.79 -10.12 21.17
N VAL A 106 -15.61 -10.48 20.20
CA VAL A 106 -16.18 -11.84 20.10
C VAL A 106 -15.07 -12.88 19.92
N HIS A 107 -14.09 -12.61 19.07
CA HIS A 107 -12.96 -13.52 18.85
C HIS A 107 -12.07 -13.66 20.11
N HIS A 108 -11.80 -12.55 20.79
CA HIS A 108 -11.00 -12.55 22.01
C HIS A 108 -11.65 -13.41 23.11
N PHE A 109 -12.93 -13.15 23.44
CA PHE A 109 -13.65 -13.92 24.46
C PHE A 109 -14.07 -15.32 24.02
N GLY A 110 -14.19 -15.55 22.72
CA GLY A 110 -14.46 -16.87 22.15
C GLY A 110 -13.25 -17.82 22.11
N GLY A 111 -12.09 -17.36 22.56
CA GLY A 111 -10.85 -18.15 22.55
C GLY A 111 -10.32 -18.49 21.14
N THR A 112 -10.83 -17.80 20.12
CA THR A 112 -10.39 -17.95 18.71
C THR A 112 -9.45 -16.82 18.28
N GLY A 113 -9.10 -15.92 19.21
CA GLY A 113 -8.19 -14.81 18.99
C GLY A 113 -6.77 -15.31 18.74
N SER A 114 -6.10 -14.75 17.74
CA SER A 114 -4.68 -14.90 17.53
C SER A 114 -3.96 -13.76 18.28
N ASP A 115 -2.84 -14.04 18.92
CA ASP A 115 -1.97 -13.00 19.51
C ASP A 115 -1.40 -12.05 18.45
N ARG A 116 -1.63 -12.32 17.18
CA ARG A 116 -1.22 -11.49 16.04
C ARG A 116 -2.42 -11.00 15.28
N ILE A 117 -2.57 -9.68 15.20
CA ILE A 117 -3.55 -9.05 14.33
C ILE A 117 -3.02 -9.12 12.90
N MET A 118 -3.75 -9.83 12.04
CA MET A 118 -3.42 -9.97 10.63
C MET A 118 -4.47 -9.24 9.80
N LEU A 119 -4.00 -8.36 8.93
CA LEU A 119 -4.86 -7.74 7.93
C LEU A 119 -5.29 -8.77 6.89
N ASP A 120 -6.54 -8.70 6.46
CA ASP A 120 -6.94 -9.38 5.23
C ASP A 120 -6.59 -8.52 4.00
N GLU A 121 -6.68 -9.14 2.83
CA GLU A 121 -6.32 -8.48 1.58
C GLU A 121 -7.14 -7.21 1.33
N GLN A 122 -8.43 -7.25 1.61
CA GLN A 122 -9.29 -6.08 1.43
C GLN A 122 -8.86 -4.93 2.34
N GLN A 123 -8.53 -5.21 3.59
CA GLN A 123 -8.01 -4.20 4.53
C GLN A 123 -6.68 -3.62 4.06
N VAL A 124 -5.81 -4.44 3.47
CA VAL A 124 -4.53 -4.00 2.89
C VAL A 124 -4.74 -3.07 1.69
N LEU A 125 -5.73 -3.36 0.85
CA LEU A 125 -6.07 -2.52 -0.30
C LEU A 125 -6.73 -1.20 0.15
N GLU A 126 -7.64 -1.25 1.10
CA GLU A 126 -8.22 -0.05 1.73
C GLU A 126 -7.12 0.83 2.37
N MET A 127 -6.14 0.20 3.01
CA MET A 127 -4.98 0.91 3.57
C MET A 127 -4.12 1.55 2.47
N THR A 128 -3.94 0.89 1.34
CA THR A 128 -3.23 1.45 0.18
C THR A 128 -3.89 2.74 -0.32
N GLU A 129 -5.23 2.77 -0.39
CA GLU A 129 -5.98 3.99 -0.71
C GLU A 129 -5.85 5.08 0.37
N ASN A 130 -5.76 4.69 1.64
CA ASN A 130 -5.48 5.63 2.72
C ASN A 130 -4.08 6.25 2.61
N CYS A 131 -3.07 5.46 2.22
CA CYS A 131 -1.72 5.97 1.96
C CYS A 131 -1.71 7.03 0.85
N ARG A 132 -2.47 6.81 -0.23
CA ARG A 132 -2.60 7.70 -1.37
C ARG A 132 -2.98 9.13 -0.99
N ARG A 133 -3.80 9.31 0.06
CA ARG A 133 -4.26 10.66 0.48
C ARG A 133 -3.12 11.59 0.86
N CYS A 134 -2.04 11.06 1.39
CA CYS A 134 -0.85 11.82 1.79
C CYS A 134 0.36 11.55 0.88
N HIS A 135 0.51 10.32 0.38
CA HIS A 135 1.60 9.87 -0.48
C HIS A 135 1.17 9.78 -1.95
N GLY A 136 0.45 10.80 -2.43
CA GLY A 136 -0.09 10.81 -3.79
C GLY A 136 0.96 10.73 -4.91
N ALA A 137 2.15 11.30 -4.69
CA ALA A 137 3.25 11.23 -5.65
C ALA A 137 3.85 9.83 -5.75
N GLU A 138 4.07 9.16 -4.63
CA GLU A 138 4.55 7.78 -4.56
C GLU A 138 3.51 6.82 -5.13
N TYR A 139 2.24 7.04 -4.83
CA TYR A 139 1.13 6.28 -5.39
C TYR A 139 1.05 6.41 -6.92
N ALA A 140 1.16 7.64 -7.45
CA ALA A 140 1.13 7.87 -8.90
C ALA A 140 2.29 7.16 -9.62
N ARG A 141 3.47 7.12 -9.01
CA ARG A 141 4.60 6.37 -9.52
C ARG A 141 4.37 4.86 -9.44
N TRP A 142 3.90 4.37 -8.29
CA TRP A 142 3.61 2.95 -8.09
C TRP A 142 2.54 2.44 -9.08
N ILE A 143 1.44 3.19 -9.29
CA ILE A 143 0.38 2.78 -10.24
C ILE A 143 0.86 2.77 -11.69
N SER A 144 1.90 3.51 -12.03
CA SER A 144 2.52 3.50 -13.37
C SER A 144 3.52 2.36 -13.55
N GLY A 145 3.88 1.66 -12.48
CA GLY A 145 4.94 0.66 -12.46
C GLY A 145 4.43 -0.79 -12.45
N GLY A 146 5.36 -1.73 -12.60
CA GLY A 146 5.07 -3.17 -12.59
C GLY A 146 4.57 -3.69 -11.25
N HIS A 147 4.88 -3.02 -10.14
CA HIS A 147 4.43 -3.44 -8.81
C HIS A 147 2.91 -3.25 -8.61
N SER A 148 2.25 -2.42 -9.40
CA SER A 148 0.79 -2.29 -9.40
C SER A 148 0.08 -3.23 -10.37
N ALA A 149 0.78 -4.18 -10.98
CA ALA A 149 0.16 -5.16 -11.87
C ALA A 149 -1.00 -5.87 -11.16
N THR A 150 -2.10 -6.03 -11.89
CA THR A 150 -3.32 -6.63 -11.34
C THR A 150 -3.27 -8.17 -11.38
N TYR A 151 -4.15 -8.81 -10.64
CA TYR A 151 -4.30 -10.27 -10.70
C TYR A 151 -4.56 -10.74 -12.13
N ALA A 152 -5.40 -10.03 -12.89
CA ALA A 152 -5.63 -10.38 -14.29
C ALA A 152 -4.37 -10.24 -15.15
N ALA A 153 -3.61 -9.17 -14.97
CA ALA A 153 -2.37 -8.94 -15.72
C ALA A 153 -1.31 -10.01 -15.49
N ILE A 154 -1.23 -10.54 -14.27
CA ILE A 154 -0.28 -11.60 -13.90
C ILE A 154 -0.82 -12.98 -14.28
N PHE A 155 -1.98 -13.37 -13.76
CA PHE A 155 -2.46 -14.74 -13.80
C PHE A 155 -3.22 -15.14 -15.07
N LEU A 156 -3.64 -14.16 -15.89
CA LEU A 156 -4.23 -14.41 -17.21
C LEU A 156 -3.26 -14.15 -18.36
N ASN A 157 -1.98 -14.04 -18.09
CA ASN A 157 -0.96 -13.82 -19.10
C ASN A 157 -0.75 -15.09 -19.95
N ASP A 158 -1.27 -15.07 -21.14
CA ASP A 158 -1.29 -16.19 -22.08
C ASP A 158 0.13 -16.65 -22.45
N ARG A 159 1.03 -15.72 -22.65
CA ARG A 159 2.41 -16.00 -23.05
C ARG A 159 3.19 -16.67 -21.91
N HIS A 160 3.04 -16.16 -20.70
CA HIS A 160 3.71 -16.70 -19.54
C HIS A 160 3.12 -18.07 -19.16
N ASN A 161 1.80 -18.18 -19.04
CA ASN A 161 1.13 -19.37 -18.55
C ASN A 161 1.21 -20.56 -19.51
N LYS A 162 1.53 -20.32 -20.79
CA LYS A 162 1.86 -21.40 -21.75
C LYS A 162 3.27 -21.93 -21.59
N ALA A 163 4.19 -21.11 -21.08
CA ALA A 163 5.57 -21.50 -20.83
C ALA A 163 5.76 -22.11 -19.44
N GLU A 164 5.11 -21.53 -18.43
CA GLU A 164 5.22 -21.89 -17.03
C GLU A 164 3.87 -22.30 -16.47
N GLN A 165 3.79 -23.48 -15.85
CA GLN A 165 2.56 -23.89 -15.18
C GLN A 165 2.35 -23.10 -13.89
N LEU A 166 1.12 -22.59 -13.71
CA LEU A 166 0.72 -21.92 -12.47
C LEU A 166 0.79 -22.89 -11.28
N ASN A 167 1.41 -22.45 -10.20
CA ASN A 167 1.60 -23.23 -8.98
C ASN A 167 1.46 -22.35 -7.73
N ALA A 168 1.48 -22.97 -6.55
CA ALA A 168 1.30 -22.27 -5.28
C ALA A 168 2.37 -21.19 -5.01
N ASP A 169 3.59 -21.39 -5.51
CA ASP A 169 4.71 -20.50 -5.28
C ASP A 169 4.56 -19.14 -6.01
N CYS A 170 3.73 -19.09 -7.06
CA CYS A 170 3.38 -17.82 -7.72
C CYS A 170 2.80 -16.80 -6.74
N LEU A 171 2.02 -17.26 -5.76
CA LEU A 171 1.40 -16.40 -4.76
C LEU A 171 2.39 -15.84 -3.73
N ARG A 172 3.60 -16.38 -3.65
CA ARG A 172 4.66 -15.86 -2.78
C ARG A 172 5.02 -14.41 -3.14
N CYS A 173 4.99 -14.09 -4.44
CA CYS A 173 5.33 -12.78 -4.97
C CYS A 173 4.09 -12.05 -5.53
N HIS A 174 3.18 -12.80 -6.15
CA HIS A 174 2.02 -12.26 -6.86
C HIS A 174 0.73 -12.60 -6.11
N GLY A 175 0.41 -11.86 -5.06
CA GLY A 175 -0.79 -12.09 -4.24
C GLY A 175 -0.46 -12.51 -2.81
N MET A 176 0.51 -11.82 -2.23
CA MET A 176 1.05 -12.13 -0.90
C MET A 176 -0.01 -12.08 0.21
N PHE A 177 -1.01 -11.25 0.07
CA PHE A 177 -2.13 -11.10 1.02
C PHE A 177 -3.36 -11.95 0.64
N TYR A 178 -3.39 -12.56 -0.54
CA TYR A 178 -4.48 -13.43 -0.94
C TYR A 178 -4.53 -14.67 -0.05
N ARG A 179 -5.68 -14.94 0.58
CA ARG A 179 -5.81 -16.01 1.59
C ARG A 179 -6.03 -17.40 0.99
N GLY A 180 -6.48 -17.47 -0.27
CA GLY A 180 -6.73 -18.71 -0.97
C GLY A 180 -5.46 -19.36 -1.54
N THR A 181 -5.66 -20.48 -2.21
CA THR A 181 -4.64 -21.18 -2.99
C THR A 181 -4.69 -20.73 -4.45
N ILE A 182 -3.72 -21.15 -5.25
CA ILE A 182 -3.71 -20.86 -6.69
C ILE A 182 -4.92 -21.49 -7.39
N GLN A 183 -5.42 -22.63 -6.90
CA GLN A 183 -6.60 -23.32 -7.42
C GLN A 183 -7.89 -22.54 -7.11
N ASP A 184 -7.93 -21.83 -5.99
CA ASP A 184 -9.06 -20.97 -5.65
C ASP A 184 -9.06 -19.66 -6.46
N LEU A 185 -7.89 -19.26 -6.97
CA LEU A 185 -7.73 -18.01 -7.70
C LEU A 185 -7.93 -18.18 -9.21
N VAL A 186 -7.37 -19.22 -9.81
CA VAL A 186 -7.31 -19.39 -11.27
C VAL A 186 -7.80 -20.76 -11.70
N THR A 187 -8.52 -20.80 -12.80
CA THR A 187 -8.93 -22.06 -13.43
C THR A 187 -8.80 -21.99 -14.96
N PRO A 188 -8.29 -23.04 -15.61
CA PRO A 188 -7.55 -24.16 -15.05
C PRO A 188 -6.13 -23.75 -14.62
N VAL A 189 -5.54 -24.40 -13.64
CA VAL A 189 -4.13 -24.16 -13.26
C VAL A 189 -3.13 -24.88 -14.16
N SER A 190 -3.61 -25.68 -15.10
CA SER A 190 -2.77 -26.36 -16.10
C SER A 190 -2.35 -25.40 -17.21
N GLN A 191 -1.32 -25.77 -17.99
CA GLN A 191 -0.88 -25.01 -19.18
C GLN A 191 -1.90 -24.96 -20.33
N LYS A 192 -3.04 -25.59 -20.15
CA LYS A 192 -4.11 -25.63 -21.15
C LYS A 192 -5.18 -24.59 -20.86
N GLY A 193 -4.92 -23.32 -21.21
CA GLY A 193 -5.94 -22.27 -21.15
C GLY A 193 -7.18 -22.59 -22.01
N PRO A 194 -8.16 -21.70 -22.05
CA PRO A 194 -8.12 -20.33 -21.52
C PRO A 194 -8.24 -20.29 -20.00
N TRP A 195 -7.48 -19.38 -19.39
CA TRP A 195 -7.49 -19.14 -17.94
C TRP A 195 -8.58 -18.12 -17.57
N LYS A 196 -9.16 -18.31 -16.39
CA LYS A 196 -10.15 -17.40 -15.80
C LYS A 196 -9.83 -17.22 -14.32
N LEU A 197 -10.03 -16.02 -13.81
CA LEU A 197 -10.06 -15.81 -12.37
C LEU A 197 -11.35 -16.40 -11.80
N ALA A 198 -11.21 -17.30 -10.84
CA ALA A 198 -12.34 -17.90 -10.12
C ALA A 198 -13.00 -16.90 -9.17
N VAL A 199 -12.25 -15.85 -8.78
CA VAL A 199 -12.69 -14.77 -7.89
C VAL A 199 -12.72 -13.46 -8.71
N PRO A 200 -13.87 -13.09 -9.34
CA PRO A 200 -13.95 -11.92 -10.23
C PRO A 200 -13.61 -10.59 -9.53
N GLY A 201 -13.84 -10.47 -8.22
CA GLY A 201 -13.53 -9.28 -7.45
C GLY A 201 -12.04 -8.96 -7.36
N GLN A 202 -11.16 -9.92 -7.69
CA GLN A 202 -9.71 -9.75 -7.70
C GLN A 202 -9.16 -9.22 -9.02
N THR A 203 -9.96 -9.18 -10.08
CA THR A 203 -9.50 -8.88 -11.45
C THR A 203 -8.61 -7.66 -11.54
N ASP A 204 -9.07 -6.54 -10.98
CA ASP A 204 -8.39 -5.24 -11.06
C ASP A 204 -7.58 -4.89 -9.80
N GLN A 205 -7.46 -5.83 -8.86
CA GLN A 205 -6.70 -5.59 -7.63
C GLN A 205 -5.20 -5.78 -7.89
N PRO A 206 -4.34 -4.91 -7.33
CA PRO A 206 -2.90 -5.04 -7.47
C PRO A 206 -2.38 -6.21 -6.61
N VAL A 207 -1.42 -6.94 -7.16
CA VAL A 207 -0.83 -8.10 -6.48
C VAL A 207 0.25 -7.73 -5.46
N ILE A 208 0.85 -6.53 -5.56
CA ILE A 208 1.91 -6.03 -4.68
C ILE A 208 1.50 -4.66 -4.13
N PRO A 209 0.64 -4.61 -3.11
CA PRO A 209 0.23 -3.35 -2.46
C PRO A 209 1.37 -2.76 -1.61
N CYS A 210 1.20 -1.53 -1.15
CA CYS A 210 2.21 -0.79 -0.38
C CYS A 210 2.75 -1.57 0.82
N LEU A 211 1.87 -2.29 1.52
CA LEU A 211 2.22 -3.06 2.72
C LEU A 211 3.07 -4.33 2.43
N THR A 212 3.32 -4.66 1.17
CA THR A 212 4.31 -5.68 0.81
C THR A 212 5.72 -5.29 1.26
N CYS A 213 6.06 -3.99 1.14
CA CYS A 213 7.39 -3.45 1.44
C CYS A 213 7.39 -2.46 2.60
N HIS A 214 6.23 -2.01 3.06
CA HIS A 214 6.11 -1.02 4.12
C HIS A 214 5.27 -1.54 5.29
N LYS A 215 5.61 -1.08 6.49
CA LYS A 215 4.84 -1.27 7.71
C LYS A 215 4.77 0.06 8.44
N ILE A 216 3.55 0.50 8.77
CA ILE A 216 3.32 1.82 9.37
C ILE A 216 3.74 1.83 10.84
N HIS A 217 3.37 0.76 11.56
CA HIS A 217 3.74 0.57 12.95
C HIS A 217 5.16 0.04 13.02
N ARG A 218 6.11 0.97 12.96
CA ARG A 218 7.54 0.70 12.97
C ARG A 218 8.31 1.91 13.49
N GLU A 219 9.33 1.67 14.26
CA GLU A 219 10.26 2.70 14.70
C GLU A 219 11.08 3.27 13.54
N GLY A 220 11.44 4.53 13.66
CA GLY A 220 12.29 5.24 12.73
C GLY A 220 11.55 6.10 11.71
N SER A 221 12.23 7.11 11.23
CA SER A 221 11.76 7.97 10.15
C SER A 221 12.18 7.40 8.80
N PRO A 222 11.39 7.58 7.74
CA PRO A 222 11.84 7.27 6.39
C PRO A 222 13.07 8.11 6.05
N ALA A 223 13.99 7.54 5.25
CA ALA A 223 15.13 8.28 4.74
C ALA A 223 14.66 9.49 3.94
N SER A 224 15.32 10.64 4.11
CA SER A 224 14.96 11.84 3.35
C SER A 224 15.23 11.66 1.85
N PRO A 225 14.45 12.28 0.96
CA PRO A 225 14.70 12.25 -0.48
C PRO A 225 16.13 12.70 -0.87
N ALA A 226 16.71 13.64 -0.13
CA ALA A 226 18.07 14.12 -0.35
C ALA A 226 19.12 13.01 -0.19
N GLU A 227 18.88 12.03 0.68
CA GLU A 227 19.79 10.88 0.85
C GLU A 227 19.74 9.91 -0.34
N TYR A 228 18.64 9.91 -1.10
CA TYR A 228 18.52 9.15 -2.34
C TYR A 228 19.23 9.83 -3.52
N ALA A 229 19.37 11.14 -3.46
CA ALA A 229 20.00 11.93 -4.51
C ALA A 229 21.54 11.93 -4.42
N ASP A 230 22.15 11.45 -3.32
CA ASP A 230 23.60 11.35 -3.19
C ASP A 230 24.11 10.04 -3.80
N PRO A 231 24.77 10.10 -4.98
CA PRO A 231 25.29 8.91 -5.67
C PRO A 231 26.21 8.08 -4.78
N GLY A 232 27.09 8.73 -4.00
CA GLY A 232 28.02 8.06 -3.11
C GLY A 232 27.33 7.21 -2.06
N LYS A 233 26.18 7.66 -1.54
CA LYS A 233 25.38 6.89 -0.56
C LYS A 233 24.58 5.77 -1.21
N ILE A 234 24.11 5.96 -2.44
CA ILE A 234 23.39 4.94 -3.19
C ILE A 234 24.31 3.80 -3.62
N PHE A 235 25.51 4.14 -4.09
CA PHE A 235 26.47 3.18 -4.65
C PHE A 235 26.96 2.16 -3.63
N TYR A 236 27.30 2.62 -2.44
CA TYR A 236 28.00 1.78 -1.46
C TYR A 236 27.09 1.23 -0.36
N GLY A 237 25.79 1.42 -0.44
CA GLY A 237 24.85 0.91 0.56
C GLY A 237 25.00 1.49 1.96
N ARG A 238 25.96 2.41 2.16
CA ARG A 238 26.22 3.03 3.45
C ARG A 238 25.23 4.16 3.71
N ARG A 239 24.06 3.80 4.19
CA ARG A 239 23.15 4.76 4.79
C ARG A 239 23.30 4.73 6.29
N GLY A 240 23.52 5.89 6.84
CA GLY A 240 23.46 6.08 8.27
C GLY A 240 22.01 6.07 8.75
N GLY A 241 21.45 4.91 8.97
CA GLY A 241 20.13 4.75 9.53
C GLY A 241 19.48 3.42 9.14
N PRO A 242 18.53 2.90 9.94
CA PRO A 242 17.82 1.70 9.61
C PRO A 242 16.98 1.92 8.35
N SER A 243 17.05 1.01 7.41
CA SER A 243 16.18 1.00 6.24
C SER A 243 14.72 0.88 6.68
N THR A 244 13.83 1.52 5.94
CA THR A 244 12.39 1.43 6.17
C THR A 244 11.73 0.33 5.35
N LEU A 245 12.51 -0.36 4.51
CA LEU A 245 11.99 -1.44 3.68
C LEU A 245 11.92 -2.75 4.46
N LEU A 246 10.87 -3.47 4.17
CA LEU A 246 10.54 -4.77 4.74
C LEU A 246 10.13 -5.70 3.61
N PHE A 247 10.07 -6.96 3.91
CA PHE A 247 9.46 -7.96 3.05
C PHE A 247 8.34 -8.63 3.84
N TYR A 248 7.12 -8.65 3.29
CA TYR A 248 6.03 -9.42 3.87
C TYR A 248 6.15 -10.89 3.45
N ASP A 249 6.39 -11.75 4.41
CA ASP A 249 6.38 -13.20 4.19
C ASP A 249 4.95 -13.72 4.28
N ARG A 250 4.45 -14.27 3.16
CA ARG A 250 3.11 -14.84 3.04
C ARG A 250 2.88 -16.03 3.97
N TYR A 251 3.88 -16.88 4.14
CA TYR A 251 3.75 -18.13 4.88
C TYR A 251 3.79 -17.90 6.39
N GLU A 252 4.74 -17.10 6.84
CA GLU A 252 4.88 -16.73 8.24
C GLU A 252 3.95 -15.57 8.63
N LYS A 253 3.38 -14.86 7.65
CA LYS A 253 2.49 -13.69 7.83
C LYS A 253 3.12 -12.59 8.68
N ILE A 254 4.39 -12.35 8.48
CA ILE A 254 5.17 -11.33 9.17
C ILE A 254 5.90 -10.42 8.19
N HIS A 255 6.26 -9.24 8.67
CA HIS A 255 7.18 -8.35 7.97
C HIS A 255 8.60 -8.59 8.48
N ILE A 256 9.49 -8.97 7.58
CA ILE A 256 10.91 -9.22 7.85
C ILE A 256 11.69 -7.97 7.45
N GLN A 257 12.55 -7.47 8.31
CA GLN A 257 13.44 -6.35 7.98
C GLN A 257 14.43 -6.76 6.88
N ASP A 258 14.75 -5.83 6.00
CA ASP A 258 15.74 -6.03 4.94
C ASP A 258 17.10 -6.48 5.48
N SER A 259 17.52 -5.96 6.62
CA SER A 259 18.77 -6.35 7.30
C SER A 259 18.78 -7.80 7.81
N ALA A 260 17.60 -8.37 8.08
CA ALA A 260 17.44 -9.76 8.53
C ALA A 260 17.30 -10.74 7.36
N LEU A 261 17.08 -10.25 6.14
CA LEU A 261 17.05 -11.10 4.95
C LEU A 261 18.47 -11.56 4.58
N PRO A 262 18.62 -12.77 3.99
CA PRO A 262 19.93 -13.32 3.67
C PRO A 262 20.66 -12.46 2.63
N LEU A 263 21.96 -12.30 2.81
CA LEU A 263 22.85 -11.81 1.77
C LEU A 263 23.25 -13.00 0.89
N LEU A 264 22.92 -12.90 -0.38
CA LEU A 264 23.20 -13.95 -1.36
C LEU A 264 24.65 -13.82 -1.85
N LYS A 265 25.31 -14.96 -1.97
CA LYS A 265 26.58 -15.09 -2.70
C LYS A 265 26.25 -15.61 -4.09
N LEU A 266 26.67 -14.87 -5.09
CA LEU A 266 26.42 -15.21 -6.49
C LEU A 266 27.73 -15.47 -7.20
N THR A 267 27.73 -16.44 -8.11
CA THR A 267 28.88 -16.78 -8.93
C THR A 267 28.53 -16.70 -10.42
N ASP A 268 29.49 -16.29 -11.23
CA ASP A 268 29.42 -16.31 -12.68
C ASP A 268 30.55 -17.24 -13.17
N GLY A 269 30.20 -18.49 -13.37
CA GLY A 269 31.17 -19.57 -13.51
C GLY A 269 31.94 -19.78 -12.19
N GLU A 270 33.26 -19.71 -12.24
CA GLU A 270 34.13 -19.82 -11.07
C GLU A 270 34.39 -18.51 -10.33
N ARG A 271 33.87 -17.40 -10.87
CA ARG A 271 34.11 -16.06 -10.34
C ARG A 271 32.98 -15.61 -9.42
N ASP A 272 33.34 -15.15 -8.24
CA ASP A 272 32.40 -14.47 -7.37
C ASP A 272 31.93 -13.14 -8.00
N VAL A 273 30.63 -12.92 -7.98
CA VAL A 273 30.02 -11.65 -8.38
C VAL A 273 29.88 -10.76 -7.15
N LYS A 274 30.40 -9.54 -7.26
CA LYS A 274 30.25 -8.57 -6.20
C LYS A 274 28.81 -8.10 -6.11
N VAL A 275 28.12 -8.44 -5.04
CA VAL A 275 26.76 -8.00 -4.72
C VAL A 275 26.85 -6.77 -3.83
N SER A 276 25.94 -5.81 -4.01
CA SER A 276 25.84 -4.63 -3.16
C SER A 276 25.59 -4.98 -1.69
N GLU A 277 26.21 -4.25 -0.79
CA GLU A 277 25.95 -4.32 0.65
C GLU A 277 24.63 -3.62 1.05
N ASP A 278 23.95 -2.95 0.12
CA ASP A 278 22.67 -2.26 0.38
C ASP A 278 21.61 -3.27 0.86
N PRO A 279 21.17 -3.20 2.12
CA PRO A 279 20.21 -4.18 2.64
C PRO A 279 18.87 -4.16 1.91
N ARG A 280 18.49 -3.03 1.32
CA ARG A 280 17.23 -2.86 0.58
C ARG A 280 17.18 -3.77 -0.65
N GLN A 281 18.31 -4.04 -1.29
CA GLN A 281 18.41 -4.96 -2.41
C GLN A 281 17.99 -6.38 -2.04
N ARG A 282 18.14 -6.77 -0.77
CA ARG A 282 17.70 -8.09 -0.29
C ARG A 282 16.18 -8.27 -0.36
N VAL A 283 15.42 -7.17 -0.23
CA VAL A 283 13.97 -7.19 -0.42
C VAL A 283 13.63 -7.48 -1.88
N CYS A 284 14.34 -6.87 -2.82
CA CYS A 284 14.14 -7.12 -4.25
C CYS A 284 14.34 -8.60 -4.60
N PHE A 285 15.35 -9.23 -4.02
CA PHE A 285 15.67 -10.64 -4.26
C PHE A 285 14.65 -11.64 -3.75
N GLN A 286 13.69 -11.21 -2.94
CA GLN A 286 12.63 -12.12 -2.50
C GLN A 286 11.63 -12.44 -3.62
N CYS A 287 11.51 -11.56 -4.60
CA CYS A 287 10.59 -11.69 -5.74
C CYS A 287 11.35 -11.73 -7.08
N HIS A 288 12.34 -10.89 -7.26
CA HIS A 288 13.21 -10.90 -8.44
C HIS A 288 14.29 -11.96 -8.26
N ALA A 289 14.26 -12.99 -9.12
CA ALA A 289 15.16 -14.12 -9.01
C ALA A 289 16.63 -13.65 -8.96
N PRO A 290 17.33 -13.91 -7.87
CA PRO A 290 18.72 -13.53 -7.73
C PRO A 290 19.61 -14.50 -8.49
N ASN A 291 20.09 -14.06 -9.64
CA ASN A 291 21.12 -14.80 -10.39
C ASN A 291 22.20 -13.83 -10.88
N ALA A 292 23.32 -14.38 -11.31
CA ALA A 292 24.45 -13.56 -11.74
C ALA A 292 24.12 -12.64 -12.93
N PHE A 293 23.19 -13.05 -13.79
CA PHE A 293 22.81 -12.27 -14.96
C PHE A 293 21.98 -11.02 -14.62
N HIS A 294 21.29 -11.01 -13.49
CA HIS A 294 20.48 -9.88 -13.05
C HIS A 294 21.21 -8.94 -12.08
N GLN A 295 22.52 -9.13 -11.91
CA GLN A 295 23.32 -8.22 -11.10
C GLN A 295 23.96 -7.15 -11.98
N ALA A 296 23.98 -5.91 -11.44
CA ALA A 296 24.67 -4.82 -12.09
C ALA A 296 26.14 -5.19 -12.37
N GLY A 297 26.61 -4.86 -13.57
CA GLY A 297 27.96 -5.13 -13.99
C GLY A 297 28.24 -6.57 -14.47
N THR A 298 27.20 -7.37 -14.65
CA THR A 298 27.29 -8.73 -15.24
C THR A 298 26.92 -8.68 -16.73
N GLY A 299 26.55 -9.81 -17.32
CA GLY A 299 26.20 -9.89 -18.74
C GLY A 299 24.84 -9.31 -19.11
N ASP A 300 24.02 -8.93 -18.12
CA ASP A 300 22.67 -8.42 -18.36
C ASP A 300 22.62 -6.93 -18.68
N ASP A 301 23.63 -6.15 -18.30
CA ASP A 301 23.74 -4.75 -18.70
C ASP A 301 24.70 -4.57 -19.91
N ARG A 302 24.53 -3.48 -20.59
CA ARG A 302 25.29 -3.14 -21.83
C ARG A 302 26.69 -2.62 -21.57
N THR A 303 27.06 -2.48 -20.31
CA THR A 303 28.37 -2.00 -19.91
C THR A 303 29.40 -3.13 -19.94
N PRO A 304 30.68 -2.83 -20.06
CA PRO A 304 31.70 -3.87 -19.89
C PRO A 304 31.55 -4.53 -18.54
N ARG A 305 31.73 -5.88 -18.53
CA ARG A 305 31.62 -6.69 -17.32
C ARG A 305 32.48 -6.11 -16.19
N GLY A 306 31.90 -6.00 -15.01
CA GLY A 306 32.52 -5.48 -13.81
C GLY A 306 32.43 -3.96 -13.60
N VAL A 307 32.01 -3.19 -14.60
CA VAL A 307 31.95 -1.71 -14.47
C VAL A 307 30.94 -1.27 -13.42
N HIS A 308 29.75 -1.85 -13.44
CA HIS A 308 28.69 -1.55 -12.46
C HIS A 308 28.58 -2.59 -11.35
N GLU A 309 29.50 -3.54 -11.29
CA GLU A 309 29.43 -4.64 -10.33
C GLU A 309 29.52 -4.15 -8.89
N GLY A 310 28.56 -4.58 -8.09
CA GLY A 310 28.42 -4.17 -6.69
C GLY A 310 27.60 -2.92 -6.46
N LEU A 311 27.00 -2.34 -7.52
CA LEU A 311 25.99 -1.31 -7.37
C LEU A 311 24.69 -1.91 -6.84
N SER A 312 23.98 -1.14 -6.02
CA SER A 312 22.62 -1.50 -5.59
C SER A 312 21.64 -1.44 -6.79
N CYS A 313 20.64 -2.29 -6.77
CA CYS A 313 19.50 -2.18 -7.71
C CYS A 313 18.91 -0.77 -7.72
N LEU A 314 18.87 -0.11 -6.57
CA LEU A 314 18.35 1.25 -6.39
C LEU A 314 19.28 2.34 -6.94
N ALA A 315 20.47 2.02 -7.40
CA ALA A 315 21.31 2.97 -8.14
C ALA A 315 20.73 3.27 -9.54
N CYS A 316 19.98 2.30 -10.10
CA CYS A 316 19.40 2.40 -11.44
C CYS A 316 17.86 2.35 -11.43
N HIS A 317 17.27 1.61 -10.51
CA HIS A 317 15.82 1.40 -10.43
C HIS A 317 15.20 2.26 -9.34
N GLU A 318 14.11 2.93 -9.67
CA GLU A 318 13.21 3.51 -8.68
C GLU A 318 12.21 2.44 -8.23
N ASN A 319 12.07 2.24 -6.93
CA ASN A 319 11.25 1.16 -6.35
C ASN A 319 9.75 1.37 -6.51
N HIS A 320 9.28 2.58 -6.81
CA HIS A 320 7.86 2.87 -7.02
C HIS A 320 7.46 2.93 -8.49
N SER A 321 8.38 3.12 -9.41
CA SER A 321 8.05 3.22 -10.83
C SER A 321 8.96 2.37 -11.70
N ASN A 322 8.55 2.19 -12.95
CA ASN A 322 9.40 1.58 -13.97
C ASN A 322 10.28 2.61 -14.70
N ASP A 323 10.18 3.89 -14.38
CA ASP A 323 10.94 4.92 -15.06
C ASP A 323 12.32 5.10 -14.42
N SER A 324 13.31 4.49 -15.04
CA SER A 324 14.71 4.58 -14.65
C SER A 324 15.57 5.34 -15.68
N ARG A 325 14.96 6.01 -16.67
CA ARG A 325 15.65 6.69 -17.74
C ARG A 325 16.68 7.71 -17.27
N GLN A 326 16.40 8.38 -16.15
CA GLN A 326 17.30 9.40 -15.61
C GLN A 326 18.39 8.85 -14.69
N SER A 327 18.37 7.57 -14.37
CA SER A 327 19.35 7.00 -13.43
C SER A 327 20.79 7.09 -13.94
N CYS A 328 21.00 6.96 -15.24
CA CYS A 328 22.34 7.03 -15.82
C CYS A 328 22.98 8.42 -15.70
N ILE A 329 22.22 9.50 -15.81
CA ILE A 329 22.73 10.87 -15.74
C ILE A 329 23.16 11.29 -14.33
N ASN A 330 22.76 10.56 -13.32
CA ASN A 330 23.23 10.80 -11.94
C ASN A 330 24.75 10.57 -11.82
N CYS A 331 25.33 9.81 -12.73
CA CYS A 331 26.73 9.41 -12.70
C CYS A 331 27.46 9.71 -14.01
N HIS A 332 26.77 9.68 -15.12
CA HIS A 332 27.32 9.89 -16.44
C HIS A 332 26.89 11.25 -17.01
N PRO A 333 27.78 11.93 -17.78
CA PRO A 333 27.36 13.11 -18.54
C PRO A 333 26.27 12.73 -19.55
N ALA A 334 25.43 13.68 -19.94
CA ALA A 334 24.31 13.48 -20.84
C ALA A 334 24.68 12.74 -22.14
N ILE A 335 25.88 12.95 -22.63
CA ILE A 335 26.45 12.20 -23.76
C ILE A 335 27.62 11.36 -23.24
N SER A 336 27.51 10.03 -23.34
CA SER A 336 28.59 9.12 -22.97
C SER A 336 29.77 9.19 -23.93
N ASN A 337 30.92 8.63 -23.52
CA ASN A 337 32.11 8.56 -24.37
C ASN A 337 31.91 7.80 -25.71
N CYS A 338 30.86 6.99 -25.81
CA CYS A 338 30.46 6.35 -27.06
C CYS A 338 29.34 7.11 -27.79
N LEU A 339 29.13 8.38 -27.47
CA LEU A 339 28.13 9.26 -28.05
C LEU A 339 26.67 8.81 -27.89
N LEU A 340 26.40 7.93 -26.91
CA LEU A 340 25.05 7.57 -26.56
C LEU A 340 24.43 8.66 -25.65
N ASP A 341 23.21 9.05 -25.99
CA ASP A 341 22.43 9.95 -25.17
C ASP A 341 21.92 9.22 -23.95
N VAL A 342 22.62 9.34 -22.82
CA VAL A 342 22.28 8.64 -21.58
C VAL A 342 20.95 9.11 -20.96
N THR A 343 20.44 10.28 -21.37
CA THR A 343 19.14 10.78 -20.91
C THR A 343 17.99 9.93 -21.43
N LYS A 344 18.21 9.19 -22.51
CA LYS A 344 17.25 8.29 -23.13
C LYS A 344 17.42 6.84 -22.72
N MET A 345 18.49 6.52 -21.98
CA MET A 345 18.74 5.14 -21.53
C MET A 345 17.69 4.71 -20.53
N ASN A 346 17.30 3.46 -20.61
CA ASN A 346 16.22 2.87 -19.85
C ASN A 346 16.64 1.50 -19.35
N THR A 347 16.42 1.23 -18.08
CA THR A 347 16.70 -0.06 -17.44
C THR A 347 15.45 -0.94 -17.29
N THR A 348 14.30 -0.52 -17.81
CA THR A 348 13.05 -1.26 -17.70
C THR A 348 12.87 -2.26 -18.83
N PHE A 349 12.19 -3.37 -18.54
CA PHE A 349 11.81 -4.40 -19.49
C PHE A 349 10.52 -4.11 -20.28
N LEU A 350 9.91 -2.94 -20.11
CA LEU A 350 8.64 -2.59 -20.75
C LEU A 350 8.71 -2.69 -22.27
N GLU A 351 9.86 -2.34 -22.84
CA GLU A 351 10.07 -2.41 -24.27
C GLU A 351 11.42 -3.05 -24.59
N SER A 352 11.44 -4.37 -24.64
CA SER A 352 12.65 -5.17 -24.86
C SER A 352 13.38 -4.85 -26.18
N ARG A 353 12.68 -4.26 -27.16
CA ARG A 353 13.25 -3.87 -28.45
C ARG A 353 13.73 -2.43 -28.49
N SER A 354 13.54 -1.66 -27.43
CA SER A 354 14.00 -0.28 -27.38
C SER A 354 15.54 -0.22 -27.53
N PRO A 355 16.05 0.59 -28.43
CA PRO A 355 17.50 0.78 -28.57
C PRO A 355 18.12 1.44 -27.33
N ASN A 356 17.30 2.01 -26.47
CA ASN A 356 17.71 2.67 -25.22
C ASN A 356 17.66 1.75 -24.00
N ASN A 357 17.14 0.53 -24.14
CA ASN A 357 17.06 -0.43 -23.03
C ASN A 357 18.42 -1.13 -22.83
N ILE A 358 19.07 -0.89 -21.69
CA ILE A 358 20.42 -1.39 -21.44
C ILE A 358 20.47 -2.91 -21.25
N HIS A 359 19.39 -3.56 -20.85
CA HIS A 359 19.34 -5.02 -20.65
C HIS A 359 19.27 -5.82 -21.96
N PHE A 360 18.87 -5.20 -23.06
CA PHE A 360 18.63 -5.90 -24.33
C PHE A 360 19.46 -5.39 -25.51
N VAL A 361 20.21 -4.29 -25.36
CA VAL A 361 20.97 -3.73 -26.46
C VAL A 361 22.46 -4.05 -26.30
N ARG A 362 23.02 -4.67 -27.34
CA ARG A 362 24.43 -5.00 -27.40
C ARG A 362 25.21 -3.83 -28.02
N CYS A 363 26.50 -3.75 -27.74
CA CYS A 363 27.36 -2.71 -28.33
C CYS A 363 27.27 -2.67 -29.88
N VAL A 364 27.12 -3.83 -30.51
CA VAL A 364 26.98 -3.94 -31.98
C VAL A 364 25.68 -3.36 -32.54
N ASP A 365 24.63 -3.23 -31.71
CA ASP A 365 23.35 -2.67 -32.15
C ASP A 365 23.42 -1.15 -32.36
N CYS A 366 24.35 -0.47 -31.69
CA CYS A 366 24.67 0.95 -31.90
C CYS A 366 25.94 1.13 -32.72
N HIS A 367 26.94 0.28 -32.54
CA HIS A 367 28.20 0.30 -33.27
C HIS A 367 28.12 -0.61 -34.51
N THR A 368 27.24 -0.30 -35.43
CA THR A 368 26.98 -1.11 -36.64
C THR A 368 28.20 -1.28 -37.57
N LYS A 369 29.20 -0.38 -37.46
CA LYS A 369 30.48 -0.48 -38.18
C LYS A 369 31.60 -1.14 -37.38
N GLY A 370 31.25 -1.82 -36.28
CA GLY A 370 32.20 -2.41 -35.33
C GLY A 370 32.56 -1.46 -34.18
N ILE A 371 32.97 -2.05 -33.08
CA ILE A 371 33.38 -1.30 -31.87
C ILE A 371 34.73 -0.65 -32.19
N PRO A 372 34.89 0.71 -32.07
CA PRO A 372 36.16 1.36 -32.29
C PRO A 372 37.23 0.79 -31.37
N GLN A 373 38.22 0.17 -31.91
CA GLN A 373 39.39 -0.23 -31.13
C GLN A 373 40.08 1.02 -30.60
N ARG A 374 40.22 1.15 -29.28
CA ARG A 374 41.01 2.22 -28.68
C ARG A 374 42.40 2.24 -29.38
N ARG A 375 42.71 3.30 -30.10
CA ARG A 375 44.10 3.54 -30.47
C ARG A 375 44.89 3.63 -29.18
N ARG A 376 45.81 2.67 -28.95
CA ARG A 376 46.77 2.82 -27.88
C ARG A 376 47.46 4.15 -28.07
N PRO A 377 47.51 5.02 -27.05
CA PRO A 377 48.36 6.21 -27.16
C PRO A 377 49.79 5.72 -27.47
N ARG A 378 50.38 6.31 -28.52
CA ARG A 378 51.78 6.09 -28.86
C ARG A 378 52.67 6.72 -27.81
#